data_dc40890a243531b6dc412da4baa103aa
#
_entry.id   dc40890a243531b6dc412da4baa103aa
#
_cell.length_a   1.000
_cell.length_b   1.000
_cell.length_c   1.000
_cell.angle_alpha   90.00
_cell.angle_beta   90.00
_cell.angle_gamma   90.00
#
_symmetry.space_group_name_H-M   'P 1'
#
loop_
_entity.id
_entity.type
_entity.pdbx_description
1 polymer ?
#
loop_
_entity_poly.entity_id
_entity_poly.type
_entity_poly.pdbx_seq_one_letter_code
_entity_poly.pdbx_strand_id
1 'polypeptide(L)'
;MKIQISVVRDGEVLAQTQADEVAALCYEQAYRQGDEIRLYCEENMYLWLQLEDSFAPALVYCYAGEFSFPIPFEEKRVCYSQKAFTGMRHLIFARCAVSQEIAARRNLALNPLDHHENNSVFPHAKANVETRGEAWFAARNAIDGNIASAGHGLYPFESWGINRREDAELTVYFGRPVCVDELVVTLRADFPHDNWWKEAEFVFSDGSKEVLHFEKSGLPQRFAVQPRTTEFVTICNMKKDETDPSPFPALTQLEVWGTEV
;
A
#
# COMPACT_ATOMS: atom_id res chain seq x y z
N MET A 1 -0.86 13.54 -23.60
CA MET A 1 -0.45 12.46 -22.67
C MET A 1 -1.45 11.34 -22.85
N LYS A 2 -0.98 10.14 -23.22
CA LYS A 2 -1.89 9.02 -23.48
C LYS A 2 -1.85 8.03 -22.31
N ILE A 3 -3.03 7.67 -21.84
CA ILE A 3 -3.22 6.62 -20.83
C ILE A 3 -3.96 5.47 -21.53
N GLN A 4 -3.43 4.27 -21.46
CA GLN A 4 -4.08 3.06 -21.93
C GLN A 4 -4.30 2.11 -20.77
N ILE A 5 -5.49 1.58 -20.67
CA ILE A 5 -5.88 0.54 -19.72
C ILE A 5 -6.35 -0.68 -20.50
N SER A 6 -5.90 -1.85 -20.12
CA SER A 6 -6.36 -3.12 -20.71
C SER A 6 -6.55 -4.19 -19.64
N VAL A 7 -7.50 -5.09 -19.89
CA VAL A 7 -7.62 -6.37 -19.17
C VAL A 7 -7.06 -7.44 -20.10
N VAL A 8 -6.11 -8.22 -19.58
CA VAL A 8 -5.33 -9.19 -20.38
C VAL A 8 -5.40 -10.56 -19.69
N ARG A 9 -5.47 -11.62 -20.48
CA ARG A 9 -5.35 -13.02 -20.05
C ARG A 9 -4.41 -13.76 -21.00
N ASP A 10 -3.38 -14.40 -20.48
CA ASP A 10 -2.42 -15.19 -21.26
C ASP A 10 -1.82 -14.42 -22.46
N GLY A 11 -1.66 -13.09 -22.31
CA GLY A 11 -1.16 -12.21 -23.36
C GLY A 11 -2.24 -11.71 -24.35
N GLU A 12 -3.46 -12.22 -24.29
CA GLU A 12 -4.59 -11.76 -25.10
C GLU A 12 -5.30 -10.58 -24.43
N VAL A 13 -5.56 -9.51 -25.19
CA VAL A 13 -6.32 -8.35 -24.72
C VAL A 13 -7.82 -8.65 -24.80
N LEU A 14 -8.47 -8.74 -23.62
CA LEU A 14 -9.91 -9.00 -23.51
C LEU A 14 -10.75 -7.72 -23.65
N ALA A 15 -10.24 -6.62 -23.12
CA ALA A 15 -10.83 -5.30 -23.22
C ALA A 15 -9.76 -4.23 -23.08
N GLN A 16 -9.93 -3.10 -23.74
CA GLN A 16 -9.01 -1.96 -23.61
C GLN A 16 -9.70 -0.64 -23.86
N THR A 17 -9.13 0.40 -23.28
CA THR A 17 -9.43 1.80 -23.60
C THR A 17 -8.14 2.59 -23.69
N GLN A 18 -8.13 3.65 -24.48
CA GLN A 18 -7.04 4.60 -24.56
C GLN A 18 -7.61 6.01 -24.71
N ALA A 19 -7.10 6.94 -23.95
CA ALA A 19 -7.53 8.33 -23.98
C ALA A 19 -6.40 9.27 -23.59
N ASP A 20 -6.57 10.54 -23.91
CA ASP A 20 -5.73 11.61 -23.38
C ASP A 20 -6.27 12.01 -21.99
N GLU A 21 -5.41 12.17 -21.01
CA GLU A 21 -5.68 12.65 -19.65
C GLU A 21 -6.59 11.78 -18.76
N VAL A 22 -7.68 11.20 -19.31
CA VAL A 22 -8.64 10.39 -18.53
C VAL A 22 -9.02 9.14 -19.32
N ALA A 23 -8.68 7.97 -18.81
CA ALA A 23 -9.09 6.68 -19.35
C ALA A 23 -10.01 5.97 -18.36
N ALA A 24 -11.15 5.48 -18.84
CA ALA A 24 -12.10 4.69 -18.06
C ALA A 24 -12.52 3.47 -18.87
N LEU A 25 -12.46 2.30 -18.25
CA LEU A 25 -12.83 1.02 -18.85
C LEU A 25 -13.90 0.35 -18.00
N CYS A 26 -15.05 0.05 -18.59
CA CYS A 26 -16.02 -0.84 -18.01
C CYS A 26 -15.76 -2.25 -18.58
N TYR A 27 -15.25 -3.14 -17.72
CA TYR A 27 -15.04 -4.54 -18.10
C TYR A 27 -16.28 -5.35 -17.70
N GLU A 28 -16.95 -5.97 -18.70
CA GLU A 28 -18.27 -6.59 -18.53
C GLU A 28 -18.22 -8.13 -18.49
N GLN A 29 -17.19 -8.69 -17.85
CA GLN A 29 -17.04 -10.13 -17.63
C GLN A 29 -16.47 -10.39 -16.24
N ALA A 30 -16.77 -11.58 -15.69
CA ALA A 30 -16.08 -12.00 -14.46
C ALA A 30 -14.59 -12.23 -14.73
N TYR A 31 -13.78 -11.76 -13.81
CA TYR A 31 -12.35 -12.10 -13.83
C TYR A 31 -12.13 -13.60 -13.67
N ARG A 32 -11.06 -14.11 -14.25
CA ARG A 32 -10.59 -15.49 -14.11
C ARG A 32 -9.13 -15.50 -13.65
N GLN A 33 -8.72 -16.60 -13.09
CA GLN A 33 -7.32 -16.79 -12.72
C GLN A 33 -6.40 -16.58 -13.93
N GLY A 34 -5.35 -15.79 -13.75
CA GLY A 34 -4.44 -15.38 -14.83
C GLY A 34 -4.82 -14.06 -15.50
N ASP A 35 -5.97 -13.44 -15.13
CA ASP A 35 -6.27 -12.09 -15.58
C ASP A 35 -5.37 -11.06 -14.89
N GLU A 36 -5.00 -10.04 -15.63
CA GLU A 36 -4.27 -8.88 -15.15
C GLU A 36 -4.83 -7.59 -15.76
N ILE A 37 -4.74 -6.51 -15.02
CA ILE A 37 -4.99 -5.17 -15.53
C ILE A 37 -3.64 -4.55 -15.86
N ARG A 38 -3.47 -4.09 -17.11
CA ARG A 38 -2.27 -3.38 -17.55
C ARG A 38 -2.57 -1.92 -17.79
N LEU A 39 -1.71 -1.08 -17.25
CA LEU A 39 -1.67 0.36 -17.48
C LEU A 39 -0.43 0.71 -18.29
N TYR A 40 -0.60 1.54 -19.31
CA TYR A 40 0.49 2.21 -20.01
C TYR A 40 0.26 3.72 -20.00
N CYS A 41 1.29 4.47 -19.70
CA CYS A 41 1.30 5.93 -19.69
C CYS A 41 2.70 6.44 -20.08
N GLU A 42 2.93 7.74 -20.01
CA GLU A 42 4.30 8.27 -20.09
C GLU A 42 5.06 7.99 -18.79
N GLU A 43 6.39 7.95 -18.86
CA GLU A 43 7.24 7.81 -17.67
C GLU A 43 7.11 9.04 -16.75
N ASN A 44 7.33 8.85 -15.48
CA ASN A 44 7.35 9.90 -14.45
C ASN A 44 6.01 10.66 -14.32
N MET A 45 4.89 9.96 -14.47
CA MET A 45 3.56 10.55 -14.34
C MET A 45 2.94 10.36 -12.95
N TYR A 46 2.17 11.38 -12.54
CA TYR A 46 1.27 11.27 -11.40
C TYR A 46 -0.13 10.98 -11.87
N LEU A 47 -0.68 9.87 -11.40
CA LEU A 47 -2.00 9.39 -11.80
C LEU A 47 -2.89 9.16 -10.58
N TRP A 48 -4.14 9.59 -10.69
CA TRP A 48 -5.19 9.00 -9.89
C TRP A 48 -5.61 7.68 -10.54
N LEU A 49 -5.47 6.59 -9.79
CA LEU A 49 -5.68 5.24 -10.29
C LEU A 49 -6.66 4.48 -9.40
N GLN A 50 -7.64 3.84 -10.02
CA GLN A 50 -8.58 2.91 -9.41
C GLN A 50 -8.71 1.69 -10.31
N LEU A 51 -8.31 0.53 -9.81
CA LEU A 51 -8.37 -0.73 -10.57
C LEU A 51 -9.52 -1.64 -10.15
N GLU A 52 -10.24 -1.25 -9.09
CA GLU A 52 -11.34 -2.02 -8.53
C GLU A 52 -12.36 -1.07 -7.87
N ASP A 53 -13.66 -1.35 -8.07
CA ASP A 53 -14.75 -0.53 -7.54
C ASP A 53 -14.77 -0.39 -6.01
N SER A 54 -14.28 -1.40 -5.31
CA SER A 54 -14.23 -1.43 -3.83
C SER A 54 -13.04 -0.69 -3.25
N PHE A 55 -12.11 -0.18 -4.08
CA PHE A 55 -10.95 0.59 -3.64
C PHE A 55 -11.22 2.08 -3.78
N ALA A 56 -10.69 2.86 -2.85
CA ALA A 56 -10.59 4.29 -3.07
C ALA A 56 -9.55 4.58 -4.16
N PRO A 57 -9.78 5.54 -5.06
CA PRO A 57 -8.73 6.00 -5.97
C PRO A 57 -7.52 6.48 -5.17
N ALA A 58 -6.32 6.16 -5.64
CA ALA A 58 -5.07 6.61 -5.05
C ALA A 58 -4.26 7.46 -6.03
N LEU A 59 -3.59 8.50 -5.50
CA LEU A 59 -2.63 9.29 -6.26
C LEU A 59 -1.27 8.59 -6.21
N VAL A 60 -0.89 8.01 -7.34
CA VAL A 60 0.34 7.23 -7.47
C VAL A 60 1.32 7.91 -8.44
N TYR A 61 2.61 7.59 -8.30
CA TYR A 61 3.66 7.99 -9.21
C TYR A 61 4.07 6.80 -10.07
N CYS A 62 3.83 6.90 -11.38
CA CYS A 62 4.21 5.88 -12.35
C CYS A 62 5.59 6.24 -12.93
N TYR A 63 6.63 5.52 -12.50
CA TYR A 63 8.02 5.78 -12.89
C TYR A 63 8.33 5.27 -14.29
N ALA A 64 7.99 4.02 -14.57
CA ALA A 64 8.43 3.30 -15.77
C ALA A 64 7.44 3.39 -16.96
N GLY A 65 6.33 4.11 -16.82
CA GLY A 65 5.33 4.23 -17.89
C GLY A 65 4.44 3.00 -18.10
N GLU A 66 4.70 1.91 -17.38
CA GLU A 66 3.88 0.69 -17.43
C GLU A 66 3.66 0.10 -16.03
N PHE A 67 2.52 -0.52 -15.84
CA PHE A 67 2.17 -1.22 -14.60
C PHE A 67 1.25 -2.39 -14.91
N SER A 68 1.49 -3.54 -14.28
CA SER A 68 0.63 -4.71 -14.37
C SER A 68 0.14 -5.07 -12.96
N PHE A 69 -1.17 -5.23 -12.83
CA PHE A 69 -1.82 -5.65 -11.60
C PHE A 69 -2.47 -7.02 -11.82
N PRO A 70 -1.88 -8.11 -11.31
CA PRO A 70 -2.49 -9.43 -11.39
C PRO A 70 -3.73 -9.51 -10.52
N ILE A 71 -4.86 -9.92 -11.08
CA ILE A 71 -6.11 -10.08 -10.32
C ILE A 71 -5.93 -11.19 -9.28
N PRO A 72 -6.11 -10.89 -7.97
CA PRO A 72 -5.91 -11.88 -6.93
C PRO A 72 -7.07 -12.87 -6.85
N PHE A 73 -6.75 -14.15 -6.68
CA PHE A 73 -7.70 -15.23 -6.47
C PHE A 73 -7.35 -16.03 -5.22
N GLU A 74 -8.34 -16.75 -4.68
CA GLU A 74 -8.18 -17.66 -3.55
C GLU A 74 -7.44 -17.00 -2.37
N GLU A 75 -6.35 -17.61 -1.92
CA GLU A 75 -5.55 -17.14 -0.78
C GLU A 75 -4.93 -15.75 -0.99
N LYS A 76 -4.68 -15.35 -2.24
CA LYS A 76 -4.16 -14.01 -2.55
C LYS A 76 -5.22 -12.91 -2.40
N ARG A 77 -6.50 -13.28 -2.41
CA ARG A 77 -7.62 -12.33 -2.36
C ARG A 77 -8.11 -12.05 -0.93
N VAL A 78 -7.72 -12.86 0.05
CA VAL A 78 -8.25 -12.77 1.42
C VAL A 78 -8.01 -11.43 2.12
N CYS A 79 -6.93 -10.72 1.77
CA CYS A 79 -6.59 -9.41 2.31
C CYS A 79 -7.37 -8.24 1.66
N TYR A 80 -8.30 -8.54 0.76
CA TYR A 80 -9.16 -7.55 0.13
C TYR A 80 -10.61 -7.70 0.58
N SER A 81 -11.42 -6.67 0.34
CA SER A 81 -12.87 -6.76 0.51
C SER A 81 -13.43 -7.96 -0.24
N GLN A 82 -14.41 -8.64 0.35
CA GLN A 82 -15.12 -9.74 -0.32
C GLN A 82 -15.81 -9.31 -1.62
N LYS A 83 -16.04 -8.00 -1.80
CA LYS A 83 -16.59 -7.42 -3.02
C LYS A 83 -15.54 -7.21 -4.11
N ALA A 84 -14.26 -7.14 -3.75
CA ALA A 84 -13.18 -6.88 -4.69
C ALA A 84 -13.07 -7.99 -5.74
N PHE A 85 -12.92 -7.60 -6.99
CA PHE A 85 -12.73 -8.48 -8.14
C PHE A 85 -13.84 -9.53 -8.35
N THR A 86 -15.07 -9.23 -7.88
CA THR A 86 -16.23 -10.12 -8.02
C THR A 86 -17.31 -9.51 -8.88
N GLY A 87 -18.15 -10.37 -9.47
CA GLY A 87 -19.26 -9.94 -10.32
C GLY A 87 -18.88 -9.91 -11.80
N MET A 88 -19.71 -9.22 -12.58
CA MET A 88 -19.66 -9.19 -14.05
C MET A 88 -19.36 -7.80 -14.61
N ARG A 89 -19.25 -6.80 -13.76
CA ARG A 89 -18.97 -5.43 -14.18
C ARG A 89 -17.96 -4.80 -13.25
N HIS A 90 -16.90 -4.25 -13.83
CA HIS A 90 -15.77 -3.67 -13.13
C HIS A 90 -15.42 -2.32 -13.76
N LEU A 91 -15.31 -1.30 -12.93
CA LEU A 91 -14.84 0.02 -13.35
C LEU A 91 -13.35 0.13 -13.06
N ILE A 92 -12.58 0.33 -14.14
CA ILE A 92 -11.15 0.61 -14.07
C ILE A 92 -10.94 2.03 -14.57
N PHE A 93 -10.19 2.82 -13.82
CA PHE A 93 -10.08 4.25 -14.09
C PHE A 93 -8.66 4.75 -13.82
N ALA A 94 -8.17 5.60 -14.73
CA ALA A 94 -6.94 6.36 -14.55
C ALA A 94 -7.09 7.77 -15.11
N ARG A 95 -6.58 8.76 -14.39
CA ARG A 95 -6.48 10.13 -14.89
C ARG A 95 -5.18 10.78 -14.46
N CYS A 96 -4.71 11.73 -15.27
CA CYS A 96 -3.60 12.59 -14.88
C CYS A 96 -3.97 13.40 -13.65
N ALA A 97 -3.04 13.50 -12.70
CA ALA A 97 -3.18 14.42 -11.58
C ALA A 97 -2.85 15.85 -12.05
N VAL A 98 -3.58 16.84 -11.52
CA VAL A 98 -3.27 18.23 -11.77
C VAL A 98 -2.23 18.75 -10.77
N SER A 99 -1.53 19.84 -11.12
CA SER A 99 -0.43 20.37 -10.31
C SER A 99 -0.81 20.66 -8.85
N GLN A 100 -2.05 21.11 -8.60
CA GLN A 100 -2.54 21.41 -7.25
C GLN A 100 -2.69 20.12 -6.40
N GLU A 101 -3.09 19.01 -7.02
CA GLU A 101 -3.21 17.71 -6.34
C GLU A 101 -1.83 17.14 -6.02
N ILE A 102 -0.88 17.29 -6.95
CA ILE A 102 0.50 16.87 -6.77
C ILE A 102 1.15 17.64 -5.62
N ALA A 103 1.02 18.97 -5.62
CA ALA A 103 1.63 19.85 -4.61
C ALA A 103 0.96 19.78 -3.23
N ALA A 104 -0.24 19.20 -3.11
CA ALA A 104 -0.95 19.13 -1.85
C ALA A 104 -0.22 18.22 -0.83
N ARG A 105 -0.16 18.68 0.43
CA ARG A 105 0.29 17.83 1.53
C ARG A 105 -0.69 16.64 1.69
N ARG A 106 -0.17 15.42 1.69
CA ARG A 106 -0.97 14.19 1.72
C ARG A 106 -0.21 13.03 2.37
N ASN A 107 -0.89 11.92 2.58
CA ASN A 107 -0.24 10.65 2.85
C ASN A 107 0.45 10.14 1.57
N LEU A 108 1.78 10.23 1.53
CA LEU A 108 2.63 9.82 0.41
C LEU A 108 2.82 8.30 0.34
N ALA A 109 2.44 7.57 1.39
CA ALA A 109 2.56 6.12 1.47
C ALA A 109 1.29 5.38 0.99
N LEU A 110 0.20 6.07 0.64
CA LEU A 110 -1.05 5.42 0.27
C LEU A 110 -0.97 4.78 -1.12
N ASN A 111 -1.06 3.43 -1.17
CA ASN A 111 -1.19 2.68 -2.42
C ASN A 111 -1.97 1.36 -2.22
N PRO A 112 -3.30 1.34 -2.35
CA PRO A 112 -4.10 0.12 -2.25
C PRO A 112 -3.85 -0.87 -3.39
N LEU A 113 -3.13 -0.44 -4.45
CA LEU A 113 -2.82 -1.22 -5.64
C LEU A 113 -1.43 -1.88 -5.58
N ASP A 114 -0.72 -1.70 -4.45
CA ASP A 114 0.61 -2.26 -4.30
C ASP A 114 0.58 -3.80 -4.22
N HIS A 115 1.63 -4.42 -4.75
CA HIS A 115 1.83 -5.88 -4.70
C HIS A 115 3.32 -6.23 -4.80
N HIS A 116 3.70 -7.47 -4.47
CA HIS A 116 5.11 -7.88 -4.40
C HIS A 116 5.91 -7.67 -5.69
N GLU A 117 5.28 -7.84 -6.84
CA GLU A 117 5.95 -7.74 -8.14
C GLU A 117 5.94 -6.31 -8.70
N ASN A 118 5.35 -5.36 -7.95
CA ASN A 118 5.32 -3.95 -8.35
C ASN A 118 6.72 -3.34 -8.27
N ASN A 119 7.17 -2.75 -9.38
CA ASN A 119 8.46 -2.06 -9.47
C ASN A 119 8.37 -0.73 -10.23
N SER A 120 7.18 -0.30 -10.58
CA SER A 120 6.96 0.83 -11.49
C SER A 120 5.98 1.87 -10.97
N VAL A 121 5.09 1.50 -10.03
CA VAL A 121 4.09 2.41 -9.44
C VAL A 121 4.36 2.58 -7.96
N PHE A 122 4.51 3.82 -7.53
CA PHE A 122 4.86 4.18 -6.15
C PHE A 122 3.76 4.98 -5.46
N PRO A 123 3.64 4.86 -4.11
CA PRO A 123 4.56 4.17 -3.19
C PRO A 123 4.52 2.65 -3.34
N HIS A 124 5.64 1.99 -2.96
CA HIS A 124 5.77 0.54 -2.92
C HIS A 124 6.33 0.09 -1.57
N ALA A 125 5.68 -0.88 -0.92
CA ALA A 125 6.11 -1.45 0.35
C ALA A 125 6.86 -2.77 0.13
N LYS A 126 8.02 -2.90 0.77
CA LYS A 126 8.82 -4.12 0.76
C LYS A 126 9.29 -4.46 2.17
N ALA A 127 9.20 -5.72 2.55
CA ALA A 127 9.69 -6.20 3.84
C ALA A 127 10.69 -7.33 3.66
N ASN A 128 11.58 -7.50 4.65
CA ASN A 128 12.51 -8.63 4.69
C ASN A 128 11.85 -9.91 5.23
N VAL A 129 10.64 -9.81 5.77
CA VAL A 129 9.84 -10.91 6.29
C VAL A 129 8.35 -10.59 6.24
N GLU A 130 7.56 -11.62 5.95
CA GLU A 130 6.09 -11.63 6.06
C GLU A 130 5.67 -12.92 6.74
N THR A 131 4.68 -12.85 7.64
CA THR A 131 4.27 -14.04 8.40
C THR A 131 3.77 -15.14 7.45
N ARG A 132 4.48 -16.25 7.39
CA ARG A 132 4.20 -17.44 6.59
C ARG A 132 4.04 -17.18 5.08
N GLY A 133 4.38 -15.98 4.58
CA GLY A 133 4.12 -15.58 3.19
C GLY A 133 2.64 -15.47 2.83
N GLU A 134 1.76 -15.33 3.82
CA GLU A 134 0.32 -15.23 3.62
C GLU A 134 -0.09 -13.80 3.25
N ALA A 135 -1.05 -13.63 2.33
CA ALA A 135 -1.54 -12.34 1.90
C ALA A 135 -2.11 -11.48 3.04
N TRP A 136 -2.64 -12.10 4.10
CA TRP A 136 -3.07 -11.42 5.32
C TRP A 136 -1.97 -10.56 5.99
N PHE A 137 -0.70 -10.93 5.78
CA PHE A 137 0.44 -10.35 6.51
C PHE A 137 1.50 -9.75 5.60
N ALA A 138 1.13 -9.48 4.36
CA ALA A 138 2.02 -8.91 3.34
C ALA A 138 2.37 -7.44 3.64
N ALA A 139 3.54 -7.01 3.20
CA ALA A 139 4.04 -5.63 3.38
C ALA A 139 3.08 -4.58 2.78
N ARG A 140 2.45 -4.88 1.64
CA ARG A 140 1.51 -3.99 0.98
C ARG A 140 0.33 -3.57 1.88
N ASN A 141 -0.07 -4.43 2.83
CA ASN A 141 -1.19 -4.14 3.72
C ASN A 141 -0.90 -2.95 4.64
N ALA A 142 0.38 -2.65 4.89
CA ALA A 142 0.77 -1.50 5.70
C ALA A 142 0.58 -0.14 5.00
N ILE A 143 0.23 -0.12 3.70
CA ILE A 143 0.06 1.11 2.91
C ILE A 143 -1.23 1.13 2.08
N ASP A 144 -2.16 0.20 2.31
CA ASP A 144 -3.39 0.09 1.51
C ASP A 144 -4.50 1.08 1.89
N GLY A 145 -4.32 1.82 2.99
CA GLY A 145 -5.27 2.82 3.49
C GLY A 145 -6.33 2.26 4.43
N ASN A 146 -6.32 0.96 4.73
CA ASN A 146 -7.26 0.38 5.68
C ASN A 146 -6.69 0.46 7.10
N ILE A 147 -7.39 1.17 7.97
CA ILE A 147 -7.03 1.33 9.40
C ILE A 147 -7.97 0.55 10.33
N ALA A 148 -8.95 -0.17 9.76
CA ALA A 148 -9.89 -0.93 10.55
C ALA A 148 -9.35 -2.34 10.85
N SER A 149 -9.74 -2.87 12.01
CA SER A 149 -9.54 -4.27 12.35
C SER A 149 -10.82 -4.77 13.02
N ALA A 150 -11.60 -5.61 12.31
CA ALA A 150 -12.94 -5.98 12.75
C ALA A 150 -13.04 -7.40 13.33
N GLY A 151 -11.94 -8.13 13.38
CA GLY A 151 -11.93 -9.48 13.95
C GLY A 151 -10.82 -10.34 13.39
N HIS A 152 -10.48 -11.39 14.12
CA HIS A 152 -9.37 -12.26 13.77
C HIS A 152 -9.66 -13.09 12.52
N GLY A 153 -8.79 -12.98 11.51
CA GLY A 153 -8.83 -13.80 10.30
C GLY A 153 -9.94 -13.49 9.31
N LEU A 154 -10.64 -12.36 9.46
CA LEU A 154 -11.67 -11.89 8.52
C LEU A 154 -11.39 -10.45 8.10
N TYR A 155 -11.56 -10.14 6.82
CA TYR A 155 -11.43 -8.77 6.33
C TYR A 155 -12.44 -7.83 7.05
N PRO A 156 -12.04 -6.65 7.49
CA PRO A 156 -10.68 -6.08 7.52
C PRO A 156 -9.86 -6.61 8.71
N PHE A 157 -8.74 -7.26 8.43
CA PHE A 157 -7.82 -7.81 9.43
C PHE A 157 -6.37 -7.75 8.95
N GLU A 158 -6.18 -7.47 7.69
CA GLU A 158 -4.88 -7.43 7.03
C GLU A 158 -3.93 -6.46 7.73
N SER A 159 -2.65 -6.81 7.72
CA SER A 159 -1.58 -6.06 8.37
C SER A 159 -0.24 -6.56 7.86
N TRP A 160 0.85 -5.87 8.15
CA TRP A 160 2.17 -6.47 8.01
C TRP A 160 2.52 -7.25 9.28
N GLY A 161 2.80 -8.55 9.12
CA GLY A 161 3.16 -9.45 10.20
C GLY A 161 4.61 -9.91 10.11
N ILE A 162 5.36 -9.78 11.20
CA ILE A 162 6.83 -9.97 11.24
C ILE A 162 7.29 -11.41 11.47
N ASN A 163 6.40 -12.39 11.50
CA ASN A 163 6.73 -13.80 11.74
C ASN A 163 7.61 -14.04 13.00
N ARG A 164 7.45 -13.22 14.04
CA ARG A 164 8.23 -13.20 15.30
C ARG A 164 9.73 -12.89 15.12
N ARG A 165 10.14 -12.32 14.00
CA ARG A 165 11.53 -11.94 13.78
C ARG A 165 11.83 -10.60 14.44
N GLU A 166 12.95 -10.54 15.15
CA GLU A 166 13.42 -9.32 15.83
C GLU A 166 14.14 -8.37 14.85
N ASP A 167 14.68 -8.91 13.75
CA ASP A 167 15.33 -8.17 12.66
C ASP A 167 14.37 -7.84 11.51
N ALA A 168 13.05 -7.81 11.80
CA ALA A 168 12.06 -7.46 10.80
C ALA A 168 12.17 -5.98 10.40
N GLU A 169 12.06 -5.73 9.09
CA GLU A 169 12.12 -4.39 8.50
C GLU A 169 11.07 -4.28 7.38
N LEU A 170 10.40 -3.13 7.33
CA LEU A 170 9.53 -2.76 6.22
C LEU A 170 9.96 -1.40 5.69
N THR A 171 10.15 -1.30 4.39
CA THR A 171 10.50 -0.06 3.69
C THR A 171 9.40 0.35 2.74
N VAL A 172 8.99 1.60 2.83
CA VAL A 172 8.11 2.25 1.85
C VAL A 172 8.96 3.11 0.94
N TYR A 173 9.05 2.75 -0.32
CA TYR A 173 9.73 3.49 -1.37
C TYR A 173 8.77 4.46 -2.04
N PHE A 174 9.22 5.66 -2.34
CA PHE A 174 8.43 6.67 -3.05
C PHE A 174 8.74 6.76 -4.54
N GLY A 175 9.85 6.14 -4.99
CA GLY A 175 10.30 6.16 -6.38
C GLY A 175 10.85 7.53 -6.83
N ARG A 176 10.88 8.50 -5.92
CA ARG A 176 11.34 9.86 -6.11
C ARG A 176 11.61 10.54 -4.76
N PRO A 177 12.37 11.64 -4.72
CA PRO A 177 12.48 12.46 -3.51
C PRO A 177 11.14 13.09 -3.13
N VAL A 178 10.80 13.03 -1.84
CA VAL A 178 9.62 13.68 -1.23
C VAL A 178 10.02 14.37 0.07
N CYS A 179 9.30 15.41 0.49
CA CYS A 179 9.51 16.07 1.77
C CYS A 179 8.52 15.52 2.80
N VAL A 180 9.02 14.87 3.85
CA VAL A 180 8.22 14.23 4.93
C VAL A 180 8.30 15.06 6.20
N ASP A 181 7.16 15.27 6.87
CA ASP A 181 7.04 16.05 8.10
C ASP A 181 6.21 15.36 9.21
N GLU A 182 5.52 14.26 8.93
CA GLU A 182 4.73 13.52 9.92
C GLU A 182 4.65 12.03 9.55
N LEU A 183 4.73 11.18 10.57
CA LEU A 183 4.45 9.75 10.48
C LEU A 183 3.20 9.41 11.27
N VAL A 184 2.34 8.54 10.73
CA VAL A 184 1.17 8.03 11.46
C VAL A 184 1.22 6.52 11.45
N VAL A 185 1.17 5.92 12.64
CA VAL A 185 1.29 4.48 12.84
C VAL A 185 0.02 3.94 13.46
N THR A 186 -0.58 2.94 12.82
CA THR A 186 -1.73 2.19 13.36
C THR A 186 -1.30 0.76 13.59
N LEU A 187 -1.24 0.36 14.86
CA LEU A 187 -0.93 -1.01 15.23
C LEU A 187 -2.17 -1.90 15.09
N ARG A 188 -1.98 -3.16 14.74
CA ARG A 188 -3.07 -4.13 14.85
C ARG A 188 -3.39 -4.35 16.33
N ALA A 189 -4.65 -4.27 16.70
CA ALA A 189 -5.09 -4.24 18.09
C ALA A 189 -6.17 -5.31 18.39
N ASP A 190 -5.96 -6.53 17.91
CA ASP A 190 -6.79 -7.70 18.25
C ASP A 190 -6.35 -8.27 19.60
N PHE A 191 -6.51 -7.47 20.67
CA PHE A 191 -6.14 -7.88 22.03
C PHE A 191 -7.17 -8.85 22.62
N PRO A 192 -6.75 -9.88 23.39
CA PRO A 192 -5.37 -10.17 23.85
C PRO A 192 -4.55 -11.05 22.90
N HIS A 193 -5.01 -11.34 21.70
CA HIS A 193 -4.23 -12.14 20.73
C HIS A 193 -2.95 -11.44 20.31
N ASP A 194 -3.01 -10.12 20.07
CA ASP A 194 -1.87 -9.33 19.64
C ASP A 194 -1.07 -8.79 20.83
N ASN A 195 0.24 -8.71 20.63
CA ASN A 195 1.11 -7.82 21.38
C ASN A 195 1.14 -6.45 20.68
N TRP A 196 1.92 -5.53 21.19
CA TRP A 196 2.13 -4.21 20.61
C TRP A 196 3.60 -3.81 20.71
N TRP A 197 4.06 -2.97 19.81
CA TRP A 197 5.39 -2.38 19.93
C TRP A 197 5.32 -1.15 20.82
N LYS A 198 6.24 -1.06 21.78
CA LYS A 198 6.44 0.14 22.61
C LYS A 198 7.25 1.20 21.88
N GLU A 199 8.11 0.76 20.96
CA GLU A 199 9.09 1.60 20.28
C GLU A 199 9.45 0.99 18.93
N ALA A 200 9.70 1.86 17.94
CA ALA A 200 10.34 1.48 16.70
C ALA A 200 11.25 2.61 16.18
N GLU A 201 12.26 2.25 15.41
CA GLU A 201 13.14 3.18 14.69
C GLU A 201 12.64 3.37 13.27
N PHE A 202 12.63 4.61 12.80
CA PHE A 202 12.34 4.98 11.42
C PHE A 202 13.59 5.57 10.80
N VAL A 203 14.06 4.96 9.70
CA VAL A 203 15.28 5.34 8.98
C VAL A 203 14.90 5.94 7.63
N PHE A 204 15.51 7.07 7.29
CA PHE A 204 15.27 7.80 6.05
C PHE A 204 16.47 7.65 5.09
N SER A 205 16.27 7.98 3.81
CA SER A 205 17.29 7.77 2.77
C SER A 205 18.57 8.60 2.97
N ASP A 206 18.50 9.69 3.73
CA ASP A 206 19.67 10.50 4.12
C ASP A 206 20.47 9.90 5.29
N GLY A 207 20.04 8.75 5.83
CA GLY A 207 20.62 8.08 6.97
C GLY A 207 20.18 8.63 8.32
N SER A 208 19.34 9.66 8.35
CA SER A 208 18.75 10.17 9.59
C SER A 208 17.71 9.19 10.15
N LYS A 209 17.46 9.30 11.46
CA LYS A 209 16.63 8.37 12.21
C LYS A 209 15.71 9.09 13.17
N GLU A 210 14.51 8.53 13.36
CA GLU A 210 13.57 8.90 14.42
C GLU A 210 13.21 7.66 15.23
N VAL A 211 13.18 7.77 16.55
CA VAL A 211 12.67 6.71 17.43
C VAL A 211 11.32 7.14 17.96
N LEU A 212 10.29 6.39 17.64
CA LEU A 212 8.92 6.68 18.04
C LEU A 212 8.46 5.72 19.13
N HIS A 213 7.76 6.26 20.14
CA HIS A 213 7.19 5.51 21.24
C HIS A 213 5.68 5.44 21.09
N PHE A 214 5.13 4.23 21.16
CA PHE A 214 3.72 3.97 20.93
C PHE A 214 2.96 3.71 22.21
N GLU A 215 1.66 3.96 22.15
CA GLU A 215 0.69 3.53 23.15
C GLU A 215 0.06 2.19 22.73
N LYS A 216 -0.42 1.40 23.69
CA LYS A 216 -1.21 0.19 23.41
C LYS A 216 -2.59 0.56 22.87
N SER A 217 -2.65 0.80 21.56
CA SER A 217 -3.85 1.29 20.90
C SER A 217 -3.92 0.82 19.44
N GLY A 218 -5.11 0.50 18.96
CA GLY A 218 -5.40 0.31 17.54
C GLY A 218 -5.84 1.59 16.82
N LEU A 219 -5.78 2.75 17.47
CA LEU A 219 -6.06 4.03 16.82
C LEU A 219 -4.79 4.59 16.17
N PRO A 220 -4.92 5.40 15.11
CA PRO A 220 -3.79 6.08 14.50
C PRO A 220 -3.04 6.97 15.49
N GLN A 221 -1.73 6.78 15.59
CA GLN A 221 -0.83 7.53 16.46
C GLN A 221 0.05 8.43 15.60
N ARG A 222 -0.03 9.76 15.84
CA ARG A 222 0.59 10.79 15.01
C ARG A 222 1.87 11.32 15.63
N PHE A 223 2.93 11.42 14.83
CA PHE A 223 4.25 11.86 15.23
C PHE A 223 4.77 12.91 14.23
N ALA A 224 4.87 14.16 14.68
CA ALA A 224 5.59 15.16 13.91
C ALA A 224 7.08 14.81 13.90
N VAL A 225 7.70 14.84 12.73
CA VAL A 225 9.14 14.62 12.55
C VAL A 225 9.78 15.87 11.96
N GLN A 226 11.11 16.00 12.11
CA GLN A 226 11.80 17.12 11.45
C GLN A 226 11.64 16.98 9.93
N PRO A 227 11.16 18.04 9.25
CA PRO A 227 10.98 18.00 7.81
C PRO A 227 12.28 17.62 7.09
N ARG A 228 12.21 16.63 6.20
CA ARG A 228 13.36 16.14 5.45
C ARG A 228 12.98 15.60 4.09
N THR A 229 13.89 15.72 3.14
CA THR A 229 13.76 15.08 1.84
C THR A 229 14.25 13.64 1.92
N THR A 230 13.42 12.71 1.45
CA THR A 230 13.73 11.28 1.47
C THR A 230 13.15 10.56 0.26
N GLU A 231 13.76 9.45 -0.14
CA GLU A 231 13.26 8.56 -1.20
C GLU A 231 12.55 7.33 -0.64
N PHE A 232 12.77 7.03 0.65
CA PHE A 232 12.12 5.93 1.36
C PHE A 232 12.07 6.19 2.87
N VAL A 233 11.20 5.44 3.54
CA VAL A 233 11.15 5.34 5.00
C VAL A 233 11.14 3.87 5.38
N THR A 234 12.04 3.46 6.28
CA THR A 234 12.11 2.09 6.81
C THR A 234 11.73 2.06 8.29
N ILE A 235 10.75 1.25 8.68
CA ILE A 235 10.50 0.89 10.08
C ILE A 235 11.31 -0.36 10.43
N CYS A 236 12.07 -0.29 11.53
CA CYS A 236 12.94 -1.36 12.00
C CYS A 236 13.16 -1.28 13.52
N ASN A 237 13.96 -2.17 14.06
CA ASN A 237 14.34 -2.19 15.49
C ASN A 237 13.14 -2.06 16.45
N MET A 238 12.05 -2.75 16.12
CA MET A 238 10.79 -2.69 16.85
C MET A 238 10.88 -3.46 18.16
N LYS A 239 10.57 -2.78 19.27
CA LYS A 239 10.58 -3.37 20.61
C LYS A 239 9.16 -3.61 21.12
N LYS A 240 8.76 -4.87 21.21
CA LYS A 240 7.45 -5.25 21.76
C LYS A 240 7.38 -5.07 23.28
N ASP A 241 6.18 -5.09 23.81
CA ASP A 241 5.96 -5.14 25.27
C ASP A 241 6.32 -6.52 25.82
N GLU A 242 7.26 -6.56 26.76
CA GLU A 242 7.76 -7.79 27.37
C GLU A 242 6.82 -8.35 28.45
N THR A 243 5.91 -7.51 28.96
CA THR A 243 4.93 -7.91 29.98
C THR A 243 3.69 -8.57 29.38
N ASP A 244 3.46 -8.37 28.07
CA ASP A 244 2.38 -9.00 27.34
C ASP A 244 2.83 -10.38 26.85
N PRO A 245 2.12 -11.47 27.19
CA PRO A 245 2.52 -12.83 26.83
C PRO A 245 2.37 -13.13 25.34
N SER A 246 1.60 -12.34 24.59
CA SER A 246 1.43 -12.55 23.14
C SER A 246 2.73 -12.29 22.38
N PRO A 247 3.11 -13.15 21.44
CA PRO A 247 4.28 -12.94 20.59
C PRO A 247 3.97 -12.27 19.24
N PHE A 248 2.77 -11.70 19.04
CA PHE A 248 2.27 -11.31 17.73
C PHE A 248 1.96 -9.81 17.57
N PRO A 249 2.95 -8.90 17.69
CA PRO A 249 2.72 -7.54 17.26
C PRO A 249 2.64 -7.47 15.72
N ALA A 250 1.80 -6.58 15.19
CA ALA A 250 1.67 -6.35 13.76
C ALA A 250 1.32 -4.89 13.45
N LEU A 251 1.60 -4.47 12.23
CA LEU A 251 1.36 -3.13 11.72
C LEU A 251 0.14 -3.15 10.78
N THR A 252 -0.93 -2.46 11.17
CA THR A 252 -2.09 -2.28 10.30
C THR A 252 -1.80 -1.25 9.22
N GLN A 253 -1.27 -0.06 9.59
CA GLN A 253 -1.04 1.00 8.63
C GLN A 253 0.15 1.87 9.02
N LEU A 254 0.95 2.25 8.02
CA LEU A 254 1.95 3.30 8.08
C LEU A 254 1.54 4.40 7.09
N GLU A 255 1.25 5.61 7.62
CA GLU A 255 1.08 6.78 6.78
C GLU A 255 2.33 7.64 6.88
N VAL A 256 2.75 8.21 5.76
CA VAL A 256 3.87 9.13 5.66
C VAL A 256 3.36 10.43 5.05
N TRP A 257 3.20 11.44 5.86
CA TRP A 257 2.63 12.72 5.45
C TRP A 257 3.71 13.71 5.03
N GLY A 258 3.42 14.41 3.96
CA GLY A 258 4.35 15.38 3.39
C GLY A 258 3.92 15.90 2.03
N THR A 259 4.87 16.45 1.29
CA THR A 259 4.67 17.05 -0.05
C THR A 259 5.70 16.53 -1.05
N GLU A 260 5.42 16.72 -2.32
CA GLU A 260 6.44 16.62 -3.35
C GLU A 260 7.54 17.69 -3.14
N VAL A 261 8.74 17.44 -3.66
CA VAL A 261 9.88 18.37 -3.63
C VAL A 261 9.87 19.26 -4.87
#